data_38133b55759ec3e6b78bc7d88a3460e0
#
_entry.id   38133b55759ec3e6b78bc7d88a3460e0
#
_cell.length_a   1.000
_cell.length_b   1.000
_cell.length_c   1.000
_cell.angle_alpha   90.00
_cell.angle_beta   90.00
_cell.angle_gamma   90.00
#
_symmetry.space_group_name_H-M   'P 1'
#
loop_
_entity.id
_entity.type
_entity.pdbx_description
1 polymer ?
#
loop_
_entity_poly.entity_id
_entity_poly.type
_entity_poly.pdbx_seq_one_letter_code
_entity_poly.pdbx_strand_id
1 'polypeptide(L)'
;YENVALGARDAHMEGFDVGLVLGRLLDKGNLVVKKAYADWERYRTARRGLHEAGFELIEIPHVSYSGKNSADIRLVVDALDLCHTKQHIDAFVIVSGDSDFSPLVSKLRENDKMVIGVGVKSSTSDLLVENCDEFIYYDDLHRERRAEARGRARAAKADARAAAANKAPARGAVVEEPRVVVGEPRAVVEEPRAAAEEPRPAGEEADRRQEALELVLETVE
;
A
#
# COMPACT_ATOMS: atom_id res chain seq x y z
N TYR A 1 8.63 -12.42 0.65
CA TYR A 1 7.47 -11.51 0.46
C TYR A 1 6.69 -11.30 1.76
N GLU A 2 6.49 -12.35 2.55
CA GLU A 2 5.65 -12.32 3.76
C GLU A 2 6.07 -11.24 4.76
N ASN A 3 7.36 -11.13 5.08
CA ASN A 3 7.89 -10.13 6.01
C ASN A 3 7.46 -8.70 5.67
N VAL A 4 7.66 -8.27 4.41
CA VAL A 4 7.30 -6.90 3.99
C VAL A 4 5.80 -6.70 3.83
N ALA A 5 5.04 -7.75 3.45
CA ALA A 5 3.59 -7.68 3.36
C ALA A 5 2.94 -7.51 4.74
N LEU A 6 3.44 -8.24 5.74
CA LEU A 6 3.01 -8.09 7.13
C LEU A 6 3.41 -6.72 7.68
N GLY A 7 4.67 -6.29 7.49
CA GLY A 7 5.13 -4.97 7.92
C GLY A 7 4.31 -3.82 7.34
N ALA A 8 3.99 -3.86 6.04
CA ALA A 8 3.14 -2.86 5.40
C ALA A 8 1.72 -2.82 5.99
N ARG A 9 1.13 -3.99 6.26
CA ARG A 9 -0.17 -4.11 6.90
C ARG A 9 -0.16 -3.53 8.32
N ASP A 10 0.85 -3.87 9.12
CA ASP A 10 0.99 -3.42 10.50
C ASP A 10 1.28 -1.91 10.58
N ALA A 11 1.90 -1.34 9.55
CA ALA A 11 2.07 0.10 9.36
C ALA A 11 0.81 0.79 8.76
N HIS A 12 -0.33 0.09 8.69
CA HIS A 12 -1.60 0.61 8.16
C HIS A 12 -1.52 1.15 6.71
N MET A 13 -0.68 0.55 5.90
CA MET A 13 -0.60 0.83 4.46
C MET A 13 -1.59 -0.05 3.70
N GLU A 14 -2.01 0.39 2.51
CA GLU A 14 -2.96 -0.35 1.63
C GLU A 14 -2.42 -1.71 1.14
N GLY A 15 -1.16 -2.04 1.49
CA GLY A 15 -0.45 -3.25 1.11
C GLY A 15 0.95 -2.93 0.57
N PHE A 16 1.69 -3.98 0.24
CA PHE A 16 3.01 -3.85 -0.36
C PHE A 16 2.89 -3.79 -1.90
N ASP A 17 3.19 -2.63 -2.48
CA ASP A 17 3.24 -2.39 -3.92
C ASP A 17 4.69 -2.46 -4.40
N VAL A 18 5.03 -3.55 -5.05
CA VAL A 18 6.38 -3.77 -5.59
C VAL A 18 6.76 -2.75 -6.66
N GLY A 19 5.78 -2.17 -7.36
CA GLY A 19 6.01 -1.15 -8.38
C GLY A 19 6.71 0.09 -7.84
N LEU A 20 6.44 0.48 -6.58
CA LEU A 20 7.14 1.60 -5.93
C LEU A 20 8.61 1.30 -5.71
N VAL A 21 8.92 0.09 -5.27
CA VAL A 21 10.31 -0.35 -5.06
C VAL A 21 11.03 -0.42 -6.40
N LEU A 22 10.43 -1.06 -7.41
CA LEU A 22 11.02 -1.15 -8.75
C LEU A 22 11.26 0.21 -9.38
N GLY A 23 10.34 1.16 -9.24
CA GLY A 23 10.52 2.53 -9.72
C GLY A 23 11.77 3.17 -9.14
N ARG A 24 11.99 3.07 -7.83
CA ARG A 24 13.18 3.61 -7.17
C ARG A 24 14.47 2.88 -7.57
N LEU A 25 14.40 1.57 -7.80
CA LEU A 25 15.57 0.77 -8.17
C LEU A 25 16.00 0.97 -9.62
N LEU A 26 15.05 1.24 -10.53
CA LEU A 26 15.36 1.54 -11.94
C LEU A 26 16.21 2.79 -12.12
N ASP A 27 16.12 3.75 -11.20
CA ASP A 27 17.01 4.93 -11.18
C ASP A 27 18.46 4.57 -10.84
N LYS A 28 18.70 3.39 -10.27
CA LYS A 28 20.04 2.93 -9.85
C LYS A 28 20.70 1.98 -10.84
N GLY A 29 19.90 1.28 -11.65
CA GLY A 29 20.45 0.34 -12.64
C GLY A 29 19.42 -0.64 -13.19
N ASN A 30 19.92 -1.58 -14.01
CA ASN A 30 19.08 -2.61 -14.64
C ASN A 30 18.77 -3.75 -13.70
N LEU A 31 17.50 -4.10 -13.59
CA LEU A 31 17.04 -5.23 -12.78
C LEU A 31 17.05 -6.52 -13.62
N VAL A 32 18.11 -7.31 -13.49
CA VAL A 32 18.37 -8.51 -14.31
C VAL A 32 17.60 -9.72 -13.80
N VAL A 33 17.59 -9.93 -12.48
CA VAL A 33 16.92 -11.06 -11.82
C VAL A 33 15.95 -10.52 -10.78
N LYS A 34 14.73 -11.04 -10.78
CA LYS A 34 13.68 -10.68 -9.81
C LYS A 34 13.03 -11.96 -9.31
N LYS A 35 13.23 -12.30 -8.04
CA LYS A 35 12.68 -13.50 -7.40
C LYS A 35 11.87 -13.12 -6.16
N ALA A 36 10.78 -13.84 -5.92
CA ALA A 36 9.96 -13.65 -4.73
C ALA A 36 9.58 -15.01 -4.14
N TYR A 37 9.76 -15.12 -2.82
CA TYR A 37 9.60 -16.36 -2.05
C TYR A 37 8.44 -16.19 -1.08
N ALA A 38 7.44 -17.05 -1.15
CA ALA A 38 6.30 -17.09 -0.21
C ALA A 38 5.47 -18.36 -0.40
N ASP A 39 4.55 -18.60 0.52
CA ASP A 39 3.39 -19.44 0.31
C ASP A 39 2.36 -18.65 -0.54
N TRP A 40 2.39 -18.83 -1.85
CA TRP A 40 1.56 -18.06 -2.79
C TRP A 40 0.07 -18.43 -2.73
N GLU A 41 -0.29 -19.50 -2.07
CA GLU A 41 -1.70 -19.79 -1.78
C GLU A 41 -2.29 -18.76 -0.79
N ARG A 42 -1.50 -18.31 0.17
CA ARG A 42 -1.88 -17.26 1.13
C ARG A 42 -1.88 -15.85 0.53
N TYR A 43 -1.02 -15.60 -0.47
CA TYR A 43 -0.81 -14.29 -1.09
C TYR A 43 -1.30 -14.22 -2.54
N ARG A 44 -2.42 -14.89 -2.86
CA ARG A 44 -2.98 -14.98 -4.23
C ARG A 44 -3.19 -13.62 -4.89
N THR A 45 -3.61 -12.62 -4.14
CA THR A 45 -3.88 -11.27 -4.65
C THR A 45 -2.62 -10.56 -5.14
N ALA A 46 -1.46 -10.85 -4.54
CA ALA A 46 -0.17 -10.26 -4.92
C ALA A 46 0.45 -10.93 -6.14
N ARG A 47 0.13 -12.20 -6.42
CA ARG A 47 0.72 -13.00 -7.51
C ARG A 47 0.68 -12.29 -8.86
N ARG A 48 -0.50 -11.77 -9.21
CA ARG A 48 -0.70 -11.12 -10.50
C ARG A 48 0.23 -9.90 -10.67
N GLY A 49 0.28 -9.00 -9.69
CA GLY A 49 1.12 -7.81 -9.76
C GLY A 49 2.61 -8.14 -9.83
N LEU A 50 3.06 -9.17 -9.11
CA LEU A 50 4.44 -9.64 -9.17
C LEU A 50 4.78 -10.29 -10.52
N HIS A 51 3.89 -11.08 -11.10
CA HIS A 51 4.07 -11.63 -12.45
C HIS A 51 4.13 -10.53 -13.52
N GLU A 52 3.21 -9.56 -13.47
CA GLU A 52 3.21 -8.40 -14.37
C GLU A 52 4.50 -7.57 -14.24
N ALA A 53 5.07 -7.52 -13.04
CA ALA A 53 6.38 -6.90 -12.77
C ALA A 53 7.59 -7.79 -13.16
N GLY A 54 7.35 -9.00 -13.68
CA GLY A 54 8.36 -9.93 -14.17
C GLY A 54 9.15 -10.66 -13.07
N PHE A 55 8.51 -10.92 -11.91
CA PHE A 55 9.11 -11.75 -10.87
C PHE A 55 8.94 -13.24 -11.13
N GLU A 56 9.99 -14.01 -10.88
CA GLU A 56 9.93 -15.45 -10.69
C GLU A 56 9.37 -15.72 -9.28
N LEU A 57 8.21 -16.38 -9.20
CA LEU A 57 7.56 -16.70 -7.94
C LEU A 57 7.96 -18.11 -7.49
N ILE A 58 8.70 -18.21 -6.39
CA ILE A 58 9.15 -19.48 -5.84
C ILE A 58 8.17 -19.87 -4.74
N GLU A 59 7.48 -21.00 -4.95
CA GLU A 59 6.53 -21.55 -3.98
C GLU A 59 7.26 -22.14 -2.78
N ILE A 60 6.91 -21.70 -1.59
CA ILE A 60 7.41 -22.24 -0.33
C ILE A 60 6.18 -22.69 0.48
N PRO A 61 5.84 -23.98 0.42
CA PRO A 61 4.65 -24.47 1.11
C PRO A 61 4.80 -24.34 2.63
N HIS A 62 3.73 -23.91 3.28
CA HIS A 62 3.70 -23.78 4.73
C HIS A 62 3.59 -25.17 5.38
N VAL A 63 4.70 -25.73 5.84
CA VAL A 63 4.72 -27.00 6.58
C VAL A 63 4.73 -26.69 8.07
N SER A 64 3.69 -27.09 8.77
CA SER A 64 3.36 -26.69 10.15
C SER A 64 4.46 -26.93 11.22
N TYR A 65 5.46 -27.74 10.98
CA TYR A 65 6.45 -28.17 11.98
C TYR A 65 7.91 -27.76 11.75
N SER A 66 8.30 -27.37 10.53
CA SER A 66 9.71 -27.00 10.25
C SER A 66 9.88 -25.85 9.25
N GLY A 67 8.79 -25.20 8.87
CA GLY A 67 8.77 -24.34 7.69
C GLY A 67 8.95 -22.85 7.92
N LYS A 68 9.16 -22.39 9.17
CA LYS A 68 9.17 -20.95 9.44
C LYS A 68 10.26 -20.17 8.72
N ASN A 69 11.40 -20.81 8.43
CA ASN A 69 12.56 -20.19 7.78
C ASN A 69 12.89 -20.79 6.40
N SER A 70 12.00 -21.62 5.82
CA SER A 70 12.27 -22.26 4.53
C SER A 70 12.41 -21.26 3.39
N ALA A 71 11.62 -20.19 3.39
CA ALA A 71 11.70 -19.12 2.40
C ALA A 71 13.03 -18.37 2.51
N ASP A 72 13.46 -18.08 3.74
CA ASP A 72 14.68 -17.32 4.02
C ASP A 72 15.91 -18.12 3.62
N ILE A 73 15.96 -19.41 3.99
CA ILE A 73 17.03 -20.32 3.58
C ILE A 73 17.10 -20.44 2.05
N ARG A 74 15.96 -20.58 1.38
CA ARG A 74 15.92 -20.67 -0.08
C ARG A 74 16.41 -19.39 -0.74
N LEU A 75 16.01 -18.22 -0.23
CA LEU A 75 16.49 -16.93 -0.70
C LEU A 75 18.02 -16.82 -0.54
N VAL A 76 18.56 -17.19 0.62
CA VAL A 76 20.00 -17.15 0.89
C VAL A 76 20.77 -18.03 -0.09
N VAL A 77 20.30 -19.27 -0.32
CA VAL A 77 20.95 -20.20 -1.26
C VAL A 77 20.93 -19.64 -2.68
N ASP A 78 19.79 -19.20 -3.16
CA ASP A 78 19.66 -18.64 -4.51
C ASP A 78 20.49 -17.36 -4.69
N ALA A 79 20.56 -16.49 -3.67
CA ALA A 79 21.37 -15.27 -3.72
C ALA A 79 22.87 -15.58 -3.80
N LEU A 80 23.36 -16.54 -3.01
CA LEU A 80 24.76 -16.97 -3.06
C LEU A 80 25.09 -17.67 -4.37
N ASP A 81 24.20 -18.52 -4.89
CA ASP A 81 24.37 -19.13 -6.22
C ASP A 81 24.49 -18.06 -7.31
N LEU A 82 23.60 -17.07 -7.32
CA LEU A 82 23.67 -15.96 -8.26
C LEU A 82 24.96 -15.15 -8.11
N CYS A 83 25.41 -14.90 -6.88
CA CYS A 83 26.66 -14.18 -6.61
C CYS A 83 27.86 -14.87 -7.25
N HIS A 84 27.94 -16.20 -7.19
CA HIS A 84 29.06 -16.98 -7.71
C HIS A 84 28.91 -17.28 -9.21
N THR A 85 27.71 -17.53 -9.71
CA THR A 85 27.49 -17.95 -11.10
C THR A 85 27.30 -16.80 -12.08
N LYS A 86 26.86 -15.63 -11.61
CA LYS A 86 26.52 -14.46 -12.46
C LYS A 86 27.43 -13.26 -12.11
N GLN A 87 28.67 -13.31 -12.57
CA GLN A 87 29.68 -12.28 -12.27
C GLN A 87 29.28 -10.85 -12.72
N HIS A 88 28.40 -10.74 -13.72
CA HIS A 88 27.90 -9.47 -14.21
C HIS A 88 26.84 -8.81 -13.31
N ILE A 89 26.45 -9.45 -12.21
CA ILE A 89 25.58 -8.86 -11.19
C ILE A 89 26.46 -8.14 -10.18
N ASP A 90 26.39 -6.83 -10.14
CA ASP A 90 27.20 -5.97 -9.26
C ASP A 90 26.49 -5.63 -7.96
N ALA A 91 25.16 -5.67 -7.95
CA ALA A 91 24.34 -5.28 -6.80
C ALA A 91 23.23 -6.28 -6.50
N PHE A 92 22.94 -6.45 -5.22
CA PHE A 92 21.84 -7.27 -4.70
C PHE A 92 20.87 -6.39 -3.92
N VAL A 93 19.59 -6.60 -4.16
CA VAL A 93 18.52 -5.93 -3.40
C VAL A 93 17.80 -6.96 -2.55
N ILE A 94 17.89 -6.82 -1.24
CA ILE A 94 17.21 -7.69 -0.26
C ILE A 94 15.97 -6.97 0.26
N VAL A 95 14.79 -7.48 -0.10
CA VAL A 95 13.52 -6.91 0.31
C VAL A 95 13.00 -7.65 1.54
N SER A 96 13.48 -7.24 2.71
CA SER A 96 13.12 -7.78 4.03
C SER A 96 13.57 -6.83 5.14
N GLY A 97 12.92 -6.91 6.30
CA GLY A 97 13.37 -6.24 7.52
C GLY A 97 14.05 -7.17 8.52
N ASP A 98 14.20 -8.45 8.18
CA ASP A 98 14.65 -9.48 9.11
C ASP A 98 16.18 -9.48 9.27
N SER A 99 16.62 -9.44 10.54
CA SER A 99 18.05 -9.52 10.91
C SER A 99 18.73 -10.83 10.48
N ASP A 100 17.97 -11.89 10.26
CA ASP A 100 18.50 -13.19 9.84
C ASP A 100 19.16 -13.13 8.46
N PHE A 101 18.93 -12.08 7.68
CA PHE A 101 19.63 -11.81 6.42
C PHE A 101 20.98 -11.07 6.59
N SER A 102 21.33 -10.57 7.78
CA SER A 102 22.60 -9.88 8.00
C SER A 102 23.83 -10.72 7.63
N PRO A 103 23.88 -12.05 7.89
CA PRO A 103 25.00 -12.89 7.42
C PRO A 103 25.08 -12.99 5.89
N LEU A 104 23.93 -13.01 5.19
CA LEU A 104 23.91 -12.99 3.73
C LEU A 104 24.48 -11.68 3.20
N VAL A 105 24.03 -10.54 3.76
CA VAL A 105 24.54 -9.22 3.37
C VAL A 105 26.06 -9.15 3.52
N SER A 106 26.59 -9.58 4.67
CA SER A 106 28.04 -9.61 4.91
C SER A 106 28.75 -10.48 3.87
N LYS A 107 28.18 -11.65 3.55
CA LYS A 107 28.79 -12.57 2.57
C LYS A 107 28.77 -12.03 1.14
N LEU A 108 27.72 -11.31 0.74
CA LEU A 108 27.66 -10.66 -0.57
C LEU A 108 28.71 -9.54 -0.66
N ARG A 109 28.85 -8.72 0.38
CA ARG A 109 29.85 -7.65 0.45
C ARG A 109 31.30 -8.19 0.45
N GLU A 110 31.56 -9.32 1.12
CA GLU A 110 32.84 -10.03 1.02
C GLU A 110 33.18 -10.43 -0.42
N ASN A 111 32.20 -10.63 -1.28
CA ASN A 111 32.32 -10.93 -2.70
C ASN A 111 32.24 -9.70 -3.60
N ASP A 112 32.51 -8.51 -3.05
CA ASP A 112 32.54 -7.24 -3.78
C ASP A 112 31.18 -6.90 -4.45
N LYS A 113 30.07 -7.27 -3.79
CA LYS A 113 28.71 -6.94 -4.24
C LYS A 113 28.12 -5.83 -3.39
N MET A 114 27.55 -4.80 -4.04
CA MET A 114 26.76 -3.78 -3.38
C MET A 114 25.46 -4.38 -2.87
N VAL A 115 25.07 -4.09 -1.63
CA VAL A 115 23.81 -4.59 -1.08
C VAL A 115 22.90 -3.45 -0.66
N ILE A 116 21.72 -3.42 -1.28
CA ILE A 116 20.65 -2.47 -0.97
C ILE A 116 19.55 -3.21 -0.19
N GLY A 117 19.28 -2.77 1.03
CA GLY A 117 18.13 -3.26 1.81
C GLY A 117 16.87 -2.49 1.48
N VAL A 118 15.73 -3.17 1.50
CA VAL A 118 14.40 -2.54 1.40
C VAL A 118 13.50 -3.13 2.46
N GLY A 119 12.91 -2.30 3.31
CA GLY A 119 12.04 -2.78 4.38
C GLY A 119 11.05 -1.74 4.85
N VAL A 120 10.13 -2.16 5.73
CA VAL A 120 9.16 -1.28 6.40
C VAL A 120 9.74 -0.87 7.75
N LYS A 121 9.71 0.42 8.10
CA LYS A 121 10.35 0.97 9.30
C LYS A 121 9.99 0.22 10.59
N SER A 122 8.72 -0.12 10.76
CA SER A 122 8.22 -0.77 11.97
C SER A 122 8.66 -2.23 12.14
N SER A 123 9.09 -2.90 11.07
CA SER A 123 9.47 -4.32 11.05
C SER A 123 10.90 -4.55 10.57
N THR A 124 11.71 -3.50 10.51
CA THR A 124 13.11 -3.59 10.08
C THR A 124 14.04 -3.53 11.28
N SER A 125 14.98 -4.47 11.33
CA SER A 125 16.04 -4.52 12.34
C SER A 125 17.15 -3.52 12.02
N ASP A 126 17.61 -2.77 13.02
CA ASP A 126 18.76 -1.87 12.89
C ASP A 126 20.01 -2.61 12.43
N LEU A 127 20.21 -3.85 12.91
CA LEU A 127 21.34 -4.69 12.51
C LEU A 127 21.38 -4.94 10.99
N LEU A 128 20.24 -5.16 10.36
CA LEU A 128 20.18 -5.33 8.91
C LEU A 128 20.50 -4.02 8.18
N VAL A 129 19.94 -2.91 8.67
CA VAL A 129 20.18 -1.56 8.09
C VAL A 129 21.67 -1.22 8.11
N GLU A 130 22.34 -1.40 9.23
CA GLU A 130 23.75 -1.09 9.42
C GLU A 130 24.70 -1.95 8.56
N ASN A 131 24.28 -3.18 8.22
CA ASN A 131 25.06 -4.07 7.37
C ASN A 131 24.92 -3.76 5.87
N CYS A 132 23.83 -3.13 5.42
CA CYS A 132 23.62 -2.77 4.01
C CYS A 132 24.46 -1.55 3.60
N ASP A 133 24.86 -1.48 2.33
CA ASP A 133 25.52 -0.28 1.78
C ASP A 133 24.52 0.87 1.62
N GLU A 134 23.26 0.54 1.36
CA GLU A 134 22.14 1.48 1.32
C GLU A 134 20.88 0.80 1.85
N PHE A 135 19.99 1.57 2.48
CA PHE A 135 18.68 1.08 2.91
C PHE A 135 17.56 2.00 2.47
N ILE A 136 16.53 1.43 1.86
CA ILE A 136 15.35 2.15 1.36
C ILE A 136 14.15 1.76 2.22
N TYR A 137 13.54 2.73 2.89
CA TYR A 137 12.31 2.48 3.64
C TYR A 137 11.08 2.59 2.73
N TYR A 138 10.30 1.52 2.67
CA TYR A 138 9.07 1.47 1.91
C TYR A 138 8.05 2.55 2.33
N ASP A 139 8.04 2.91 3.62
CA ASP A 139 7.24 4.01 4.17
C ASP A 139 7.46 5.33 3.44
N ASP A 140 8.71 5.61 3.10
CA ASP A 140 9.07 6.86 2.43
C ASP A 140 8.57 6.86 0.98
N LEU A 141 8.74 5.75 0.25
CA LEU A 141 8.20 5.57 -1.09
C LEU A 141 6.68 5.70 -1.13
N HIS A 142 5.99 5.07 -0.17
CA HIS A 142 4.54 5.15 -0.05
C HIS A 142 4.07 6.58 0.25
N ARG A 143 4.78 7.31 1.11
CA ARG A 143 4.49 8.71 1.43
C ARG A 143 4.68 9.63 0.22
N GLU A 144 5.77 9.46 -0.53
CA GLU A 144 6.05 10.20 -1.77
C GLU A 144 4.92 10.01 -2.78
N ARG A 145 4.53 8.77 -3.06
CA ARG A 145 3.41 8.46 -3.97
C ARG A 145 2.11 9.13 -3.55
N ARG A 146 1.78 9.09 -2.25
CA ARG A 146 0.57 9.75 -1.74
C ARG A 146 0.62 11.26 -1.90
N ALA A 147 1.78 11.87 -1.71
CA ALA A 147 1.97 13.30 -1.91
C ALA A 147 1.78 13.69 -3.39
N GLU A 148 2.36 12.93 -4.32
CA GLU A 148 2.18 13.11 -5.76
C GLU A 148 0.72 12.95 -6.20
N ALA A 149 0.05 11.89 -5.72
CA ALA A 149 -1.35 11.65 -6.04
C ALA A 149 -2.25 12.81 -5.56
N ARG A 150 -1.99 13.34 -4.36
CA ARG A 150 -2.69 14.53 -3.83
C ARG A 150 -2.40 15.77 -4.66
N GLY A 151 -1.15 15.95 -5.10
CA GLY A 151 -0.75 17.06 -5.98
C GLY A 151 -1.48 17.02 -7.32
N ARG A 152 -1.51 15.86 -7.97
CA ARG A 152 -2.23 15.63 -9.24
C ARG A 152 -3.72 15.86 -9.09
N ALA A 153 -4.33 15.37 -8.02
CA ALA A 153 -5.76 15.57 -7.75
C ALA A 153 -6.11 17.07 -7.52
N ARG A 154 -5.23 17.81 -6.84
CA ARG A 154 -5.41 19.27 -6.65
C ARG A 154 -5.28 20.03 -7.96
N ALA A 155 -4.30 19.71 -8.78
CA ALA A 155 -4.11 20.31 -10.10
C ALA A 155 -5.32 20.05 -11.01
N ALA A 156 -5.76 18.79 -11.12
CA ALA A 156 -6.94 18.43 -11.91
C ALA A 156 -8.21 19.18 -11.45
N LYS A 157 -8.38 19.34 -10.13
CA LYS A 157 -9.51 20.10 -9.57
C LYS A 157 -9.42 21.60 -9.85
N ALA A 158 -8.22 22.16 -9.88
CA ALA A 158 -7.97 23.56 -10.23
C ALA A 158 -8.30 23.80 -11.73
N ASP A 159 -7.83 22.92 -12.60
CA ASP A 159 -8.08 22.98 -14.04
C ASP A 159 -9.57 22.85 -14.37
N ALA A 160 -10.26 21.90 -13.71
CA ALA A 160 -11.71 21.74 -13.87
C ALA A 160 -12.48 23.00 -13.41
N ARG A 161 -12.03 23.66 -12.33
CA ARG A 161 -12.64 24.90 -11.83
C ARG A 161 -12.40 26.08 -12.78
N ALA A 162 -11.18 26.17 -13.34
CA ALA A 162 -10.85 27.20 -14.35
C ALA A 162 -11.67 27.01 -15.64
N ALA A 163 -11.82 25.76 -16.12
CA ALA A 163 -12.65 25.45 -17.27
C ALA A 163 -14.15 25.77 -17.06
N ALA A 164 -14.66 25.51 -15.85
CA ALA A 164 -16.03 25.85 -15.48
C ALA A 164 -16.26 27.37 -15.39
N ALA A 165 -15.29 28.11 -14.88
CA ALA A 165 -15.37 29.58 -14.81
C ALA A 165 -15.36 30.23 -16.20
N ASN A 166 -14.63 29.64 -17.17
CA ASN A 166 -14.56 30.14 -18.54
C ASN A 166 -15.80 29.78 -19.39
N LYS A 167 -16.66 28.90 -18.88
CA LYS A 167 -17.90 28.45 -19.54
C LYS A 167 -19.17 29.18 -19.03
N ALA A 168 -19.03 30.09 -18.05
CA ALA A 168 -20.15 30.92 -17.59
C ALA A 168 -20.51 31.90 -18.68
N PRO A 169 -21.78 31.94 -19.16
CA PRO A 169 -22.22 32.89 -20.17
C PRO A 169 -22.11 34.31 -19.59
N ALA A 170 -21.53 35.22 -20.37
CA ALA A 170 -21.56 36.64 -20.08
C ALA A 170 -23.04 37.05 -19.89
N ARG A 171 -23.43 37.43 -18.68
CA ARG A 171 -24.72 38.01 -18.41
C ARG A 171 -24.82 39.30 -19.22
N GLY A 172 -25.69 39.23 -20.24
CA GLY A 172 -26.02 40.34 -21.09
C GLY A 172 -26.53 41.53 -20.28
N ALA A 173 -26.24 42.69 -20.83
CA ALA A 173 -26.65 43.99 -20.34
C ALA A 173 -28.16 44.04 -20.02
N VAL A 174 -28.45 44.54 -18.84
CA VAL A 174 -29.83 44.86 -18.42
C VAL A 174 -30.25 46.08 -19.21
N VAL A 175 -31.26 45.91 -20.07
CA VAL A 175 -32.03 47.02 -20.64
C VAL A 175 -33.12 47.36 -19.61
N GLU A 176 -33.07 48.57 -19.07
CA GLU A 176 -34.13 49.15 -18.26
C GLU A 176 -35.38 49.39 -19.11
N GLU A 177 -36.55 48.90 -18.67
CA GLU A 177 -37.86 49.43 -19.06
C GLU A 177 -38.78 49.62 -17.80
N PRO A 178 -39.77 50.55 -17.86
CA PRO A 178 -40.16 51.25 -16.65
C PRO A 178 -41.32 50.61 -15.88
N ARG A 179 -41.34 50.97 -14.60
CA ARG A 179 -42.34 50.66 -13.58
C ARG A 179 -43.77 50.88 -14.04
N VAL A 180 -44.62 49.88 -13.76
CA VAL A 180 -46.04 50.08 -13.47
C VAL A 180 -46.34 49.48 -12.08
N VAL A 181 -46.85 50.32 -11.21
CA VAL A 181 -47.33 50.03 -9.85
C VAL A 181 -48.77 49.57 -9.91
N VAL A 182 -49.16 48.42 -9.43
CA VAL A 182 -50.47 48.08 -8.96
C VAL A 182 -50.38 47.04 -7.81
N GLY A 183 -51.07 47.36 -6.77
CA GLY A 183 -51.49 46.88 -5.50
C GLY A 183 -51.46 45.39 -5.17
N GLU A 184 -51.19 45.16 -3.85
CA GLU A 184 -51.37 43.94 -3.07
C GLU A 184 -52.81 43.33 -3.16
N PRO A 185 -52.99 42.01 -2.77
CA PRO A 185 -52.99 41.71 -1.35
C PRO A 185 -52.35 40.30 -0.97
N ARG A 186 -51.86 40.31 0.23
CA ARG A 186 -51.58 39.29 1.24
C ARG A 186 -52.33 37.95 1.09
N ALA A 187 -51.60 36.83 1.09
CA ALA A 187 -52.08 35.56 1.65
C ALA A 187 -50.91 34.83 2.35
N VAL A 188 -51.14 34.50 3.61
CA VAL A 188 -50.37 33.70 4.53
C VAL A 188 -50.56 32.24 4.13
N VAL A 189 -49.48 31.47 3.97
CA VAL A 189 -49.51 30.01 4.02
C VAL A 189 -48.31 29.51 4.78
N GLU A 190 -48.61 28.65 5.75
CA GLU A 190 -47.77 28.00 6.75
C GLU A 190 -46.67 27.11 6.17
N GLU A 191 -45.53 27.07 6.89
CA GLU A 191 -44.50 26.03 6.76
C GLU A 191 -45.00 24.68 7.32
N PRO A 192 -44.64 23.54 6.73
CA PRO A 192 -44.72 22.27 7.43
C PRO A 192 -43.37 21.92 8.11
N ARG A 193 -43.46 21.65 9.39
CA ARG A 193 -42.42 21.15 10.29
C ARG A 193 -41.78 19.86 9.78
N ALA A 194 -40.45 19.81 9.89
CA ALA A 194 -39.65 18.59 9.79
C ALA A 194 -40.08 17.57 10.85
N ALA A 195 -40.26 16.31 10.41
CA ALA A 195 -40.47 15.16 11.27
C ALA A 195 -39.16 14.72 11.92
N ALA A 196 -39.22 14.53 13.23
CA ALA A 196 -38.12 13.99 14.01
C ALA A 196 -37.97 12.47 13.77
N GLU A 197 -36.75 11.99 13.53
CA GLU A 197 -36.41 10.57 13.57
C GLU A 197 -36.36 10.09 15.02
N GLU A 198 -37.07 9.01 15.32
CA GLU A 198 -37.01 8.30 16.61
C GLU A 198 -35.73 7.46 16.74
N PRO A 199 -35.14 7.33 17.95
CA PRO A 199 -33.96 6.49 18.17
C PRO A 199 -34.34 5.01 18.24
N ARG A 200 -33.57 4.15 17.53
CA ARG A 200 -33.70 2.69 17.58
C ARG A 200 -33.24 2.13 18.94
N PRO A 201 -33.86 1.08 19.46
CA PRO A 201 -33.52 0.51 20.78
C PRO A 201 -32.19 -0.28 20.77
N ALA A 202 -31.40 -0.05 21.81
CA ALA A 202 -30.04 -0.59 22.03
C ALA A 202 -29.98 -2.06 22.49
N GLY A 203 -30.94 -2.90 22.12
CA GLY A 203 -31.06 -4.29 22.60
C GLY A 203 -30.47 -5.37 21.67
N GLU A 204 -30.38 -5.12 20.38
CA GLU A 204 -30.01 -6.19 19.42
C GLU A 204 -28.49 -6.42 19.22
N GLU A 205 -27.64 -5.48 19.63
CA GLU A 205 -26.18 -5.63 19.50
C GLU A 205 -25.55 -6.45 20.63
N ALA A 206 -26.20 -6.53 21.79
CA ALA A 206 -25.71 -7.31 22.92
C ALA A 206 -25.94 -8.82 22.73
N ASP A 207 -27.07 -9.20 22.14
CA ASP A 207 -27.42 -10.61 21.89
C ASP A 207 -26.52 -11.25 20.82
N ARG A 208 -26.17 -10.52 19.77
CA ARG A 208 -25.25 -11.05 18.71
C ARG A 208 -23.82 -11.26 19.19
N ARG A 209 -23.38 -10.52 20.21
CA ARG A 209 -22.04 -10.74 20.81
C ARG A 209 -22.01 -11.96 21.72
N GLN A 210 -23.11 -12.32 22.33
CA GLN A 210 -23.20 -13.47 23.21
C GLN A 210 -23.28 -14.78 22.41
N GLU A 211 -24.04 -14.83 21.32
CA GLU A 211 -24.08 -15.98 20.41
C GLU A 211 -22.74 -16.25 19.74
N ALA A 212 -21.97 -15.18 19.36
CA ALA A 212 -20.64 -15.34 18.78
C ALA A 212 -19.61 -15.91 19.78
N LEU A 213 -19.77 -15.66 21.07
CA LEU A 213 -18.88 -16.20 22.11
C LEU A 213 -19.19 -17.68 22.45
N GLU A 214 -20.43 -18.11 22.38
CA GLU A 214 -20.79 -19.51 22.55
C GLU A 214 -20.30 -20.42 21.43
N LEU A 215 -20.35 -19.93 20.17
CA LEU A 215 -19.85 -20.68 19.00
C LEU A 215 -18.32 -20.91 19.03
N VAL A 216 -17.57 -20.03 19.69
CA VAL A 216 -16.10 -20.17 19.83
C VAL A 216 -15.72 -21.17 20.90
N LEU A 217 -16.57 -21.35 21.93
CA LEU A 217 -16.31 -22.29 23.02
C LEU A 217 -16.64 -23.75 22.65
N GLU A 218 -17.56 -23.98 21.72
CA GLU A 218 -17.95 -25.33 21.25
C GLU A 218 -16.95 -25.93 20.23
N THR A 219 -15.97 -25.16 19.75
CA THR A 219 -14.98 -25.63 18.74
C THR A 219 -13.63 -26.05 19.35
N VAL A 220 -13.52 -26.06 20.70
CA VAL A 220 -12.25 -26.32 21.42
C VAL A 220 -12.33 -27.59 22.33
N GLU A 221 -13.22 -28.56 22.00
CA GLU A 221 -13.15 -29.93 22.59
C GLU A 221 -12.67 -30.96 21.58
#